data_41e4233daea7a759726d6e1c8b31f4ba
#
_entry.id   41e4233daea7a759726d6e1c8b31f4ba
#
_cell.length_a   1.000
_cell.length_b   1.000
_cell.length_c   1.000
_cell.angle_alpha   90.00
_cell.angle_beta   90.00
_cell.angle_gamma   90.00
#
_symmetry.space_group_name_H-M   'P 1'
#
loop_
_entity.id
_entity.type
_entity.pdbx_description
1 polymer ?
#
loop_
_entity_poly.entity_id
_entity_poly.type
_entity_poly.pdbx_seq_one_letter_code
_entity_poly.pdbx_strand_id
1 'polypeptide(L)'
;TDVALLGHDYDLLSKLTNLETITIVGISDASDAQNFFEELTKLKKLTSVNIVDSPIGSIRKLADIRSLSSLCIRSNPYGGARFKIDDIDLLGTEGSFKNLKSLELYDVQIETLPDLSELTKLKSLSISGADFTKLDDESVNWENIVSLNINSTNIHSIDKEIINKLYNLKALDVSYCNITDISFVLNLPKLEEFSYLGHDTHGIDLKCL
;
A
#
# COMPACT_ATOMS: atom_id res chain seq x y z
N THR A 1 -10.12 -17.20 4.94
CA THR A 1 -11.54 -17.57 4.93
C THR A 1 -12.31 -16.31 4.57
N ASP A 2 -12.82 -16.28 3.37
CA ASP A 2 -13.62 -15.15 2.89
C ASP A 2 -14.96 -15.20 3.61
N VAL A 3 -15.28 -14.17 4.36
CA VAL A 3 -16.56 -14.03 5.07
C VAL A 3 -17.36 -12.98 4.32
N ALA A 4 -18.38 -13.40 3.58
CA ALA A 4 -19.40 -12.51 3.06
C ALA A 4 -20.44 -12.27 4.15
N LEU A 5 -20.43 -11.10 4.76
CA LEU A 5 -21.41 -10.68 5.75
C LEU A 5 -22.57 -9.98 5.04
N LEU A 6 -23.72 -10.63 5.03
CA LEU A 6 -24.99 -10.07 4.58
C LEU A 6 -25.71 -9.49 5.81
N GLY A 7 -25.75 -8.16 5.92
CA GLY A 7 -26.46 -7.47 7.00
C GLY A 7 -25.59 -7.10 8.21
N HIS A 8 -26.13 -6.26 9.08
CA HIS A 8 -25.43 -5.55 10.15
C HIS A 8 -25.01 -6.39 11.39
N ASP A 9 -24.86 -7.71 11.27
CA ASP A 9 -24.46 -8.60 12.38
C ASP A 9 -22.94 -8.62 12.60
N TYR A 10 -22.32 -7.44 12.65
CA TYR A 10 -20.87 -7.29 12.88
C TYR A 10 -20.42 -7.82 14.25
N ASP A 11 -21.33 -7.89 15.23
CA ASP A 11 -21.07 -8.45 16.57
C ASP A 11 -20.54 -9.89 16.55
N LEU A 12 -20.84 -10.65 15.50
CA LEU A 12 -20.35 -12.02 15.34
C LEU A 12 -18.85 -12.08 15.05
N LEU A 13 -18.29 -11.03 14.43
CA LEU A 13 -16.88 -10.98 14.09
C LEU A 13 -15.99 -11.07 15.33
N SER A 14 -16.34 -10.34 16.39
CA SER A 14 -15.55 -10.32 17.62
C SER A 14 -15.45 -11.70 18.30
N LYS A 15 -16.32 -12.65 17.93
CA LYS A 15 -16.27 -14.03 18.41
C LYS A 15 -15.24 -14.89 17.68
N LEU A 16 -14.72 -14.43 16.53
CA LEU A 16 -13.72 -15.14 15.75
C LEU A 16 -12.30 -14.91 16.29
N THR A 17 -12.08 -15.22 17.56
CA THR A 17 -10.87 -14.86 18.32
C THR A 17 -9.56 -15.44 17.77
N ASN A 18 -9.62 -16.42 16.86
CA ASN A 18 -8.47 -17.01 16.18
C ASN A 18 -8.25 -16.45 14.76
N LEU A 19 -9.05 -15.46 14.35
CA LEU A 19 -8.93 -14.89 13.01
C LEU A 19 -7.61 -14.10 12.89
N GLU A 20 -6.80 -14.45 11.89
CA GLU A 20 -5.52 -13.81 11.59
C GLU A 20 -5.59 -12.94 10.32
N THR A 21 -6.45 -13.31 9.40
CA THR A 21 -6.61 -12.59 8.12
C THR A 21 -8.09 -12.41 7.80
N ILE A 22 -8.45 -11.22 7.34
CA ILE A 22 -9.79 -10.94 6.85
C ILE A 22 -9.73 -10.21 5.50
N THR A 23 -10.60 -10.61 4.57
CA THR A 23 -10.88 -9.90 3.33
C THR A 23 -12.29 -9.35 3.37
N ILE A 24 -12.43 -8.07 3.09
CA ILE A 24 -13.66 -7.30 3.11
C ILE A 24 -13.93 -6.84 1.69
N VAL A 25 -15.09 -7.12 1.16
CA VAL A 25 -15.45 -6.77 -0.23
C VAL A 25 -16.81 -6.08 -0.25
N GLY A 26 -16.89 -4.94 -0.93
CA GLY A 26 -18.16 -4.33 -1.29
C GLY A 26 -18.95 -3.76 -0.11
N ILE A 27 -18.31 -3.19 0.91
CA ILE A 27 -19.01 -2.37 1.90
C ILE A 27 -19.62 -1.17 1.17
N SER A 28 -20.91 -0.90 1.43
CA SER A 28 -21.67 0.06 0.66
C SER A 28 -21.36 1.52 0.99
N ASP A 29 -20.97 1.81 2.23
CA ASP A 29 -20.65 3.17 2.67
C ASP A 29 -19.64 3.22 3.83
N ALA A 30 -19.07 4.42 4.03
CA ALA A 30 -18.03 4.65 5.02
C ALA A 30 -18.48 4.46 6.48
N SER A 31 -19.78 4.67 6.80
CA SER A 31 -20.30 4.48 8.15
C SER A 31 -20.33 3.01 8.51
N ASP A 32 -20.80 2.16 7.60
CA ASP A 32 -20.76 0.71 7.76
C ASP A 32 -19.34 0.20 7.90
N ALA A 33 -18.40 0.75 7.12
CA ALA A 33 -16.99 0.41 7.26
C ALA A 33 -16.45 0.70 8.66
N GLN A 34 -16.78 1.85 9.25
CA GLN A 34 -16.30 2.22 10.58
C GLN A 34 -16.87 1.30 11.68
N ASN A 35 -18.14 0.92 11.58
CA ASN A 35 -18.76 -0.04 12.51
C ASN A 35 -18.09 -1.41 12.41
N PHE A 36 -17.80 -1.85 11.19
CA PHE A 36 -17.08 -3.09 10.94
C PHE A 36 -15.67 -3.07 11.54
N PHE A 37 -14.90 -1.99 11.30
CA PHE A 37 -13.54 -1.85 11.81
C PHE A 37 -13.51 -1.81 13.35
N GLU A 38 -14.51 -1.23 14.02
CA GLU A 38 -14.62 -1.28 15.48
C GLU A 38 -14.63 -2.72 15.99
N GLU A 39 -15.36 -3.62 15.33
CA GLU A 39 -15.36 -5.04 15.71
C GLU A 39 -14.00 -5.71 15.48
N LEU A 40 -13.28 -5.33 14.41
CA LEU A 40 -11.94 -5.87 14.14
C LEU A 40 -10.93 -5.52 15.24
N THR A 41 -11.07 -4.37 15.91
CA THR A 41 -10.14 -3.99 17.00
C THR A 41 -10.14 -4.95 18.17
N LYS A 42 -11.22 -5.74 18.31
CA LYS A 42 -11.39 -6.75 19.37
C LYS A 42 -10.61 -8.04 19.08
N LEU A 43 -10.18 -8.26 17.81
CA LEU A 43 -9.52 -9.47 17.34
C LEU A 43 -8.01 -9.39 17.59
N LYS A 44 -7.54 -10.01 18.67
CA LYS A 44 -6.14 -9.89 19.13
C LYS A 44 -5.12 -10.60 18.26
N LYS A 45 -5.55 -11.56 17.42
CA LYS A 45 -4.69 -12.31 16.50
C LYS A 45 -4.75 -11.80 15.06
N LEU A 46 -5.58 -10.78 14.78
CA LEU A 46 -5.73 -10.23 13.44
C LEU A 46 -4.46 -9.50 13.02
N THR A 47 -3.78 -10.02 12.01
CA THR A 47 -2.51 -9.48 11.50
C THR A 47 -2.62 -8.95 10.07
N SER A 48 -3.65 -9.33 9.33
CA SER A 48 -3.84 -8.94 7.94
C SER A 48 -5.28 -8.51 7.66
N VAL A 49 -5.44 -7.32 7.10
CA VAL A 49 -6.71 -6.78 6.65
C VAL A 49 -6.59 -6.41 5.17
N ASN A 50 -7.46 -6.98 4.36
CA ASN A 50 -7.59 -6.70 2.94
C ASN A 50 -8.98 -6.13 2.65
N ILE A 51 -9.04 -4.93 2.08
CA ILE A 51 -10.27 -4.19 1.79
C ILE A 51 -10.34 -3.98 0.28
N VAL A 52 -11.41 -4.48 -0.32
CA VAL A 52 -11.61 -4.45 -1.77
C VAL A 52 -12.95 -3.79 -2.07
N ASP A 53 -12.95 -2.86 -3.01
CA ASP A 53 -14.15 -2.20 -3.54
C ASP A 53 -15.08 -1.64 -2.45
N SER A 54 -14.49 -1.04 -1.42
CA SER A 54 -15.22 -0.54 -0.25
C SER A 54 -14.82 0.91 0.06
N PRO A 55 -15.73 1.88 -0.02
CA PRO A 55 -15.47 3.27 0.32
C PRO A 55 -15.36 3.43 1.84
N ILE A 56 -14.15 3.32 2.38
CA ILE A 56 -13.93 3.25 3.82
C ILE A 56 -13.88 4.61 4.53
N GLY A 57 -13.60 5.70 3.80
CA GLY A 57 -13.44 7.06 4.33
C GLY A 57 -12.21 7.20 5.24
N SER A 58 -12.19 6.52 6.39
CA SER A 58 -11.16 6.65 7.41
C SER A 58 -10.48 5.33 7.75
N ILE A 59 -9.16 5.37 8.03
CA ILE A 59 -8.37 4.23 8.50
C ILE A 59 -8.10 4.26 10.01
N ARG A 60 -8.66 5.23 10.73
CA ARG A 60 -8.41 5.46 12.16
C ARG A 60 -8.62 4.22 13.02
N LYS A 61 -9.73 3.51 12.83
CA LYS A 61 -10.03 2.29 13.59
C LYS A 61 -9.06 1.15 13.28
N LEU A 62 -8.54 1.09 12.05
CA LEU A 62 -7.53 0.10 11.68
C LEU A 62 -6.19 0.36 12.39
N ALA A 63 -5.86 1.62 12.68
CA ALA A 63 -4.67 1.97 13.46
C ALA A 63 -4.70 1.43 14.90
N ASP A 64 -5.90 1.20 15.45
CA ASP A 64 -6.09 0.63 16.79
C ASP A 64 -5.84 -0.90 16.83
N ILE A 65 -5.76 -1.57 15.67
CA ILE A 65 -5.45 -3.01 15.59
C ILE A 65 -3.94 -3.21 15.77
N ARG A 66 -3.50 -3.31 17.02
CA ARG A 66 -2.08 -3.34 17.39
C ARG A 66 -1.31 -4.54 16.82
N SER A 67 -1.98 -5.61 16.46
CA SER A 67 -1.39 -6.81 15.83
C SER A 67 -1.22 -6.67 14.32
N LEU A 68 -1.80 -5.63 13.70
CA LEU A 68 -1.82 -5.46 12.25
C LEU A 68 -0.39 -5.33 11.70
N SER A 69 -0.06 -6.20 10.76
CA SER A 69 1.24 -6.24 10.08
C SER A 69 1.12 -6.16 8.56
N SER A 70 -0.08 -6.36 8.02
CA SER A 70 -0.39 -6.22 6.60
C SER A 70 -1.71 -5.51 6.40
N LEU A 71 -1.70 -4.44 5.61
CA LEU A 71 -2.88 -3.69 5.22
C LEU A 71 -2.88 -3.56 3.70
N CYS A 72 -3.95 -4.04 3.07
CA CYS A 72 -4.21 -3.84 1.65
C CYS A 72 -5.55 -3.13 1.47
N ILE A 73 -5.55 -2.04 0.71
CA ILE A 73 -6.76 -1.29 0.33
C ILE A 73 -6.75 -1.17 -1.19
N ARG A 74 -7.78 -1.71 -1.82
CA ARG A 74 -7.90 -1.74 -3.28
C ARG A 74 -9.24 -1.19 -3.72
N SER A 75 -9.20 -0.18 -4.56
CA SER A 75 -10.36 0.28 -5.34
C SER A 75 -10.45 -0.52 -6.65
N ASN A 76 -11.66 -0.64 -7.19
CA ASN A 76 -11.86 -1.26 -8.49
C ASN A 76 -11.60 -0.24 -9.61
N PRO A 77 -10.57 -0.44 -10.44
CA PRO A 77 -10.25 0.51 -11.51
C PRO A 77 -11.35 0.60 -12.58
N TYR A 78 -12.22 -0.43 -12.67
CA TYR A 78 -13.34 -0.48 -13.63
C TYR A 78 -14.67 0.02 -13.04
N GLY A 79 -14.73 0.30 -11.73
CA GLY A 79 -15.97 0.60 -10.98
C GLY A 79 -16.33 2.08 -10.86
N GLY A 80 -15.55 3.00 -11.42
CA GLY A 80 -15.84 4.44 -11.35
C GLY A 80 -14.76 5.24 -10.58
N ALA A 81 -15.16 6.07 -9.61
CA ALA A 81 -14.22 6.92 -8.89
C ALA A 81 -13.32 6.12 -7.93
N ARG A 82 -12.03 6.46 -7.92
CA ARG A 82 -11.08 5.98 -6.92
C ARG A 82 -11.53 6.41 -5.52
N PHE A 83 -11.35 5.55 -4.54
CA PHE A 83 -11.67 5.89 -3.16
C PHE A 83 -10.64 6.87 -2.60
N LYS A 84 -11.14 7.85 -1.83
CA LYS A 84 -10.31 8.71 -1.02
C LYS A 84 -10.27 8.15 0.41
N ILE A 85 -9.09 8.18 1.01
CA ILE A 85 -8.89 7.95 2.44
C ILE A 85 -8.71 9.32 3.09
N ASP A 86 -9.70 9.75 3.89
CA ASP A 86 -9.75 11.13 4.40
C ASP A 86 -8.63 11.45 5.40
N ASP A 87 -8.11 10.44 6.07
CA ASP A 87 -7.10 10.56 7.11
C ASP A 87 -5.86 9.67 6.82
N ILE A 88 -5.44 9.61 5.56
CA ILE A 88 -4.26 8.84 5.14
C ILE A 88 -2.99 9.27 5.88
N ASP A 89 -2.91 10.51 6.35
CA ASP A 89 -1.80 11.06 7.13
C ASP A 89 -1.61 10.34 8.49
N LEU A 90 -2.60 9.55 8.93
CA LEU A 90 -2.42 8.68 10.10
C LEU A 90 -1.31 7.64 9.91
N LEU A 91 -0.94 7.31 8.67
CA LEU A 91 0.19 6.42 8.40
C LEU A 91 1.52 7.01 8.90
N GLY A 92 1.68 8.35 8.88
CA GLY A 92 2.84 9.07 9.41
C GLY A 92 2.71 9.53 10.88
N THR A 93 1.63 9.15 11.56
CA THR A 93 1.42 9.55 12.96
C THR A 93 2.13 8.59 13.92
N GLU A 94 2.92 9.14 14.85
CA GLU A 94 3.66 8.37 15.84
C GLU A 94 2.76 7.35 16.57
N GLY A 95 3.20 6.10 16.58
CA GLY A 95 2.52 4.99 17.22
C GLY A 95 1.38 4.36 16.42
N SER A 96 0.88 5.01 15.35
CA SER A 96 -0.08 4.45 14.44
C SER A 96 0.58 3.38 13.57
N PHE A 97 -0.13 2.28 13.31
CA PHE A 97 0.34 1.20 12.44
C PHE A 97 1.79 0.70 12.70
N LYS A 98 2.32 0.88 13.91
CA LYS A 98 3.73 0.64 14.29
C LYS A 98 4.25 -0.78 14.03
N ASN A 99 3.37 -1.74 13.75
CA ASN A 99 3.73 -3.13 13.46
C ASN A 99 3.59 -3.48 11.98
N LEU A 100 3.21 -2.50 11.14
CA LEU A 100 2.97 -2.72 9.72
C LEU A 100 4.29 -3.08 9.01
N LYS A 101 4.26 -4.18 8.27
CA LYS A 101 5.36 -4.71 7.46
C LYS A 101 5.05 -4.67 5.97
N SER A 102 3.76 -4.72 5.61
CA SER A 102 3.26 -4.61 4.25
C SER A 102 2.13 -3.59 4.18
N LEU A 103 2.27 -2.63 3.28
CA LEU A 103 1.24 -1.65 2.93
C LEU A 103 1.00 -1.72 1.43
N GLU A 104 -0.25 -1.94 1.05
CA GLU A 104 -0.68 -2.01 -0.34
C GLU A 104 -1.89 -1.10 -0.56
N LEU A 105 -1.72 -0.10 -1.42
CA LEU A 105 -2.74 0.86 -1.82
C LEU A 105 -2.87 0.82 -3.34
N TYR A 106 -3.97 0.28 -3.84
CA TYR A 106 -4.22 0.13 -5.29
C TYR A 106 -5.40 0.99 -5.72
N ASP A 107 -5.18 1.83 -6.73
CA ASP A 107 -6.21 2.69 -7.31
C ASP A 107 -6.92 3.57 -6.27
N VAL A 108 -6.21 3.95 -5.22
CA VAL A 108 -6.67 4.91 -4.21
C VAL A 108 -6.28 6.31 -4.66
N GLN A 109 -7.12 7.30 -4.39
CA GLN A 109 -6.83 8.69 -4.72
C GLN A 109 -5.69 9.23 -3.84
N ILE A 110 -4.48 9.27 -4.41
CA ILE A 110 -3.26 9.76 -3.74
C ILE A 110 -2.54 10.69 -4.73
N GLU A 111 -2.48 11.97 -4.41
CA GLU A 111 -1.83 13.00 -5.23
C GLU A 111 -0.36 13.23 -4.84
N THR A 112 -0.02 12.95 -3.59
CA THR A 112 1.34 13.01 -3.05
C THR A 112 1.63 11.76 -2.22
N LEU A 113 2.87 11.27 -2.25
CA LEU A 113 3.26 10.16 -1.38
C LEU A 113 3.01 10.56 0.09
N PRO A 114 2.20 9.81 0.84
CA PRO A 114 1.98 10.11 2.24
C PRO A 114 3.27 9.91 3.05
N ASP A 115 3.40 10.59 4.16
CA ASP A 115 4.47 10.32 5.12
C ASP A 115 4.30 8.92 5.73
N LEU A 116 5.28 8.07 5.59
CA LEU A 116 5.36 6.70 6.10
C LEU A 116 6.61 6.51 6.99
N SER A 117 7.26 7.60 7.40
CA SER A 117 8.51 7.57 8.16
C SER A 117 8.36 6.87 9.53
N GLU A 118 7.17 6.94 10.13
CA GLU A 118 6.87 6.26 11.38
C GLU A 118 6.67 4.74 11.23
N LEU A 119 6.52 4.23 10.01
CA LEU A 119 6.37 2.81 9.72
C LEU A 119 7.73 2.09 9.69
N THR A 120 8.45 2.12 10.80
CA THR A 120 9.84 1.64 10.89
C THR A 120 10.02 0.14 10.62
N LYS A 121 8.94 -0.64 10.60
CA LYS A 121 8.96 -2.08 10.28
C LYS A 121 8.56 -2.39 8.84
N LEU A 122 8.21 -1.37 8.05
CA LEU A 122 7.74 -1.55 6.68
C LEU A 122 8.85 -2.20 5.82
N LYS A 123 8.51 -3.27 5.10
CA LYS A 123 9.38 -4.02 4.21
C LYS A 123 8.84 -4.08 2.80
N SER A 124 7.52 -4.10 2.66
CA SER A 124 6.82 -4.15 1.38
C SER A 124 5.91 -2.93 1.25
N LEU A 125 6.17 -2.13 0.25
CA LEU A 125 5.38 -0.96 -0.09
C LEU A 125 4.87 -1.10 -1.53
N SER A 126 3.56 -1.06 -1.69
CA SER A 126 2.90 -0.99 -2.99
C SER A 126 1.93 0.17 -3.01
N ILE A 127 2.16 1.14 -3.88
CA ILE A 127 1.23 2.25 -4.15
C ILE A 127 1.09 2.34 -5.67
N SER A 128 0.04 1.72 -6.18
CA SER A 128 -0.19 1.54 -7.61
C SER A 128 -1.44 2.30 -8.07
N GLY A 129 -1.41 2.80 -9.29
CA GLY A 129 -2.53 3.55 -9.87
C GLY A 129 -2.76 4.92 -9.19
N ALA A 130 -1.74 5.50 -8.57
CA ALA A 130 -1.81 6.79 -7.89
C ALA A 130 -1.27 7.93 -8.77
N ASP A 131 -1.61 9.18 -8.44
CA ASP A 131 -1.33 10.34 -9.30
C ASP A 131 -0.03 11.10 -8.93
N PHE A 132 0.73 10.66 -7.91
CA PHE A 132 1.96 11.32 -7.51
C PHE A 132 3.07 11.18 -8.57
N THR A 133 3.90 12.22 -8.67
CA THR A 133 4.92 12.36 -9.73
C THR A 133 6.34 12.14 -9.24
N LYS A 134 6.55 12.03 -7.93
CA LYS A 134 7.88 11.82 -7.32
C LYS A 134 7.77 11.06 -6.01
N LEU A 135 8.83 10.36 -5.68
CA LEU A 135 9.07 9.85 -4.33
C LEU A 135 9.74 10.94 -3.50
N ASP A 136 9.47 10.94 -2.20
CA ASP A 136 10.13 11.85 -1.26
C ASP A 136 11.16 11.06 -0.43
N ASP A 137 12.35 11.62 -0.26
CA ASP A 137 13.48 10.96 0.41
C ASP A 137 13.24 10.75 1.91
N GLU A 138 12.45 11.62 2.55
CA GLU A 138 12.17 11.58 3.98
C GLU A 138 10.86 10.86 4.31
N SER A 139 9.97 10.69 3.33
CA SER A 139 8.64 10.11 3.56
C SER A 139 8.65 8.62 3.87
N VAL A 140 9.72 7.89 3.63
CA VAL A 140 9.80 6.43 3.84
C VAL A 140 11.19 6.06 4.38
N ASN A 141 11.25 5.07 5.27
CA ASN A 141 12.53 4.46 5.65
C ASN A 141 13.02 3.52 4.51
N TRP A 142 13.50 4.12 3.42
CA TRP A 142 13.87 3.44 2.16
C TRP A 142 14.85 2.30 2.39
N GLU A 143 15.77 2.42 3.34
CA GLU A 143 16.73 1.38 3.71
C GLU A 143 16.09 0.10 4.27
N ASN A 144 14.84 0.19 4.73
CA ASN A 144 14.09 -0.95 5.23
C ASN A 144 13.32 -1.68 4.13
N ILE A 145 13.11 -1.04 2.97
CA ILE A 145 12.26 -1.57 1.91
C ILE A 145 12.97 -2.71 1.17
N VAL A 146 12.25 -3.82 1.04
CA VAL A 146 12.68 -5.03 0.35
C VAL A 146 11.90 -5.24 -0.95
N SER A 147 10.64 -4.82 -0.97
CA SER A 147 9.78 -4.86 -2.15
C SER A 147 9.11 -3.51 -2.35
N LEU A 148 9.27 -2.93 -3.53
CA LEU A 148 8.66 -1.65 -3.93
C LEU A 148 7.88 -1.84 -5.22
N ASN A 149 6.60 -1.52 -5.18
CA ASN A 149 5.74 -1.47 -6.34
C ASN A 149 5.09 -0.09 -6.43
N ILE A 150 5.42 0.64 -7.48
CA ILE A 150 4.88 1.97 -7.81
C ILE A 150 4.32 2.00 -9.23
N ASN A 151 3.88 0.85 -9.73
CA ASN A 151 3.37 0.75 -11.09
C ASN A 151 2.16 1.66 -11.33
N SER A 152 1.96 2.03 -12.58
CA SER A 152 0.81 2.86 -12.98
C SER A 152 0.72 4.21 -12.21
N THR A 153 1.87 4.78 -11.87
CA THR A 153 1.98 6.13 -11.28
C THR A 153 2.55 7.12 -12.30
N ASN A 154 2.51 8.41 -11.97
CA ASN A 154 3.05 9.46 -12.84
C ASN A 154 4.54 9.77 -12.58
N ILE A 155 5.28 8.83 -11.99
CA ILE A 155 6.73 9.00 -11.72
C ILE A 155 7.51 8.98 -13.02
N HIS A 156 8.44 9.94 -13.18
CA HIS A 156 9.33 10.07 -14.34
C HIS A 156 10.77 9.63 -14.05
N SER A 157 11.17 9.67 -12.78
CA SER A 157 12.50 9.28 -12.31
C SER A 157 12.48 8.95 -10.83
N ILE A 158 13.49 8.21 -10.38
CA ILE A 158 13.75 7.99 -8.95
C ILE A 158 15.05 8.70 -8.62
N ASP A 159 15.03 9.58 -7.62
CA ASP A 159 16.17 10.38 -7.23
C ASP A 159 17.33 9.51 -6.71
N LYS A 160 18.57 9.96 -6.98
CA LYS A 160 19.78 9.22 -6.61
C LYS A 160 19.89 8.98 -5.10
N GLU A 161 19.41 9.91 -4.30
CA GLU A 161 19.36 9.82 -2.84
C GLU A 161 18.53 8.62 -2.40
N ILE A 162 17.36 8.42 -3.02
CA ILE A 162 16.48 7.28 -2.76
C ILE A 162 17.14 5.98 -3.25
N ILE A 163 17.70 5.99 -4.47
CA ILE A 163 18.39 4.80 -5.00
C ILE A 163 19.51 4.35 -4.07
N ASN A 164 20.28 5.27 -3.51
CA ASN A 164 21.36 4.97 -2.56
C ASN A 164 20.84 4.36 -1.24
N LYS A 165 19.62 4.67 -0.84
CA LYS A 165 18.96 4.11 0.37
C LYS A 165 18.33 2.74 0.10
N LEU A 166 18.02 2.40 -1.15
CA LEU A 166 17.34 1.14 -1.54
C LEU A 166 18.30 -0.08 -1.61
N TYR A 167 19.35 -0.09 -0.83
CA TYR A 167 20.38 -1.15 -0.87
C TYR A 167 19.90 -2.53 -0.36
N ASN A 168 18.69 -2.62 0.20
CA ASN A 168 18.06 -3.87 0.60
C ASN A 168 16.94 -4.32 -0.36
N LEU A 169 16.67 -3.54 -1.41
CA LEU A 169 15.60 -3.81 -2.35
C LEU A 169 15.88 -5.08 -3.15
N LYS A 170 14.92 -6.00 -3.18
CA LYS A 170 14.96 -7.26 -3.92
C LYS A 170 13.97 -7.30 -5.08
N ALA A 171 12.82 -6.66 -4.93
CA ALA A 171 11.79 -6.61 -5.96
C ALA A 171 11.38 -5.16 -6.23
N LEU A 172 11.36 -4.78 -7.51
CA LEU A 172 10.97 -3.47 -7.99
C LEU A 172 10.01 -3.60 -9.17
N ASP A 173 8.84 -2.98 -9.06
CA ASP A 173 7.92 -2.80 -10.17
C ASP A 173 7.66 -1.32 -10.42
N VAL A 174 8.10 -0.83 -11.58
CA VAL A 174 7.89 0.51 -12.11
C VAL A 174 7.17 0.49 -13.45
N SER A 175 6.41 -0.57 -13.70
CA SER A 175 5.64 -0.73 -14.93
C SER A 175 4.61 0.38 -15.08
N TYR A 176 4.35 0.80 -16.31
CA TYR A 176 3.38 1.85 -16.64
C TYR A 176 3.63 3.19 -15.93
N CYS A 177 4.86 3.43 -15.49
CA CYS A 177 5.33 4.75 -15.08
C CYS A 177 5.88 5.51 -16.29
N ASN A 178 6.11 6.83 -16.14
CA ASN A 178 6.71 7.66 -17.18
C ASN A 178 8.26 7.65 -17.14
N ILE A 179 8.87 6.64 -16.51
CA ILE A 179 10.33 6.50 -16.41
C ILE A 179 10.88 6.10 -17.77
N THR A 180 11.84 6.86 -18.28
CA THR A 180 12.50 6.61 -19.57
C THR A 180 13.93 6.10 -19.43
N ASP A 181 14.58 6.35 -18.30
CA ASP A 181 15.92 5.85 -17.98
C ASP A 181 15.86 4.90 -16.79
N ILE A 182 16.18 3.64 -17.04
CA ILE A 182 16.20 2.58 -16.04
C ILE A 182 17.63 2.21 -15.60
N SER A 183 18.65 2.95 -16.02
CA SER A 183 20.05 2.67 -15.67
C SER A 183 20.31 2.65 -14.16
N PHE A 184 19.46 3.30 -13.38
CA PHE A 184 19.53 3.29 -11.91
C PHE A 184 19.46 1.89 -11.30
N VAL A 185 18.85 0.90 -11.98
CA VAL A 185 18.75 -0.48 -11.47
C VAL A 185 20.12 -1.11 -11.24
N LEU A 186 21.15 -0.66 -11.99
CA LEU A 186 22.53 -1.11 -11.82
C LEU A 186 23.14 -0.73 -10.45
N ASN A 187 22.50 0.22 -9.75
CA ASN A 187 22.91 0.67 -8.42
C ASN A 187 22.09 0.02 -7.29
N LEU A 188 21.27 -0.99 -7.60
CA LEU A 188 20.47 -1.74 -6.64
C LEU A 188 21.11 -3.12 -6.38
N PRO A 189 22.01 -3.25 -5.39
CA PRO A 189 22.93 -4.39 -5.29
C PRO A 189 22.26 -5.72 -4.94
N LYS A 190 21.02 -5.71 -4.46
CA LYS A 190 20.27 -6.92 -4.05
C LYS A 190 19.05 -7.17 -4.90
N LEU A 191 18.89 -6.44 -6.02
CA LEU A 191 17.71 -6.57 -6.87
C LEU A 191 17.70 -7.98 -7.51
N GLU A 192 16.62 -8.72 -7.28
CA GLU A 192 16.38 -10.09 -7.78
C GLU A 192 15.23 -10.09 -8.81
N GLU A 193 14.24 -9.19 -8.64
CA GLU A 193 13.05 -9.08 -9.50
C GLU A 193 12.88 -7.65 -9.97
N PHE A 194 12.74 -7.45 -11.27
CA PHE A 194 12.51 -6.15 -11.87
C PHE A 194 11.41 -6.23 -12.92
N SER A 195 10.35 -5.45 -12.72
CA SER A 195 9.24 -5.30 -13.68
C SER A 195 9.23 -3.89 -14.26
N TYR A 196 9.28 -3.84 -15.58
CA TYR A 196 9.18 -2.62 -16.36
C TYR A 196 8.39 -2.89 -17.65
N LEU A 197 7.18 -2.36 -17.73
CA LEU A 197 6.35 -2.32 -18.93
C LEU A 197 6.04 -0.86 -19.22
N GLY A 198 6.51 -0.34 -20.35
CA GLY A 198 6.25 1.04 -20.77
C GLY A 198 4.89 1.17 -21.48
N HIS A 199 4.32 2.38 -21.48
CA HIS A 199 3.16 2.71 -22.32
C HIS A 199 3.51 2.73 -23.80
N ASP A 200 4.76 3.11 -24.14
CA ASP A 200 5.30 3.10 -25.49
C ASP A 200 6.51 2.18 -25.56
N THR A 201 6.40 1.12 -26.34
CA THR A 201 7.51 0.19 -26.62
C THR A 201 8.60 0.80 -27.51
N HIS A 202 8.60 2.12 -27.72
CA HIS A 202 9.60 2.84 -28.51
C HIS A 202 10.78 3.28 -27.64
N GLY A 203 11.72 2.36 -27.44
CA GLY A 203 13.08 2.74 -27.13
C GLY A 203 13.53 2.75 -25.71
N ILE A 204 13.39 1.63 -24.99
CA ILE A 204 14.35 1.36 -23.92
C ILE A 204 15.64 0.93 -24.60
N ASP A 205 16.69 1.73 -24.48
CA ASP A 205 18.02 1.31 -24.89
C ASP A 205 18.57 0.33 -23.84
N LEU A 206 18.25 -0.97 -24.01
CA LEU A 206 18.77 -2.06 -23.18
C LEU A 206 20.29 -2.26 -23.33
N LYS A 207 20.99 -1.44 -24.14
CA LYS A 207 22.45 -1.50 -24.25
C LYS A 207 23.19 -1.07 -23.00
N CYS A 208 22.48 -0.56 -22.00
CA CYS A 208 23.06 -0.16 -20.71
C CYS A 208 22.99 -1.25 -19.62
N LEU A 209 22.41 -2.43 -19.88
CA LEU A 209 22.34 -3.55 -18.94
C LEU A 209 23.47 -4.55 -19.16
#